data_88adc775e74bad3fc0313276a8c7028a
#
_entry.id   88adc775e74bad3fc0313276a8c7028a
#
_cell.length_a   1.000
_cell.length_b   1.000
_cell.length_c   1.000
_cell.angle_alpha   90.00
_cell.angle_beta   90.00
_cell.angle_gamma   90.00
#
_symmetry.space_group_name_H-M   'P 1'
#
loop_
_entity.id
_entity.type
_entity.pdbx_description
1 polymer ?
#
loop_
_entity_poly.entity_id
_entity_poly.type
_entity_poly.pdbx_seq_one_letter_code
_entity_poly.pdbx_strand_id
1 'polypeptide(L)'
;LEAPEIMYQPELGKYYLFTSYDPLMTTYNVRVAYSGSPEGPFVDFYGEDIKDTTNNVPILTAPYRFENHPGWAGTAHCGLIDAGDGRYFMVHQGRLSPQNQLMDLHVREVFFTVNGWPVVSPERYAGTAPRSFTKEDLVGEWEIIRIQEPPLERSLEAGQILWGEGDLRNGEQALSARVVLEADGSVGDATWDFNVKKQLLTIKTATEDINNLIIFAGHDWENETETILFTGLDAQGHSVWGKRID
;
A
#
# COMPACT_ATOMS: atom_id res chain seq x y z
N LEU A 1 -4.96 -17.50 5.78
CA LEU A 1 -3.56 -17.11 5.90
C LEU A 1 -2.70 -18.05 5.09
N GLU A 2 -1.88 -17.54 4.18
CA GLU A 2 -1.00 -18.34 3.33
C GLU A 2 0.16 -17.49 2.76
N ALA A 3 0.99 -18.09 1.86
CA ALA A 3 2.08 -17.45 1.15
C ALA A 3 3.03 -16.66 2.06
N PRO A 4 3.63 -17.29 3.09
CA PRO A 4 4.60 -16.59 3.92
C PRO A 4 5.91 -16.37 3.15
N GLU A 5 6.39 -15.12 3.18
CA GLU A 5 7.68 -14.72 2.63
C GLU A 5 8.47 -13.97 3.71
N ILE A 6 9.75 -14.31 3.87
CA ILE A 6 10.63 -13.64 4.82
C ILE A 6 11.73 -12.90 4.06
N MET A 7 11.87 -11.62 4.35
CA MET A 7 12.94 -10.78 3.83
C MET A 7 13.78 -10.24 4.99
N TYR A 8 15.10 -10.32 4.86
CA TYR A 8 16.03 -9.67 5.78
C TYR A 8 16.46 -8.31 5.21
N GLN A 9 16.32 -7.25 6.01
CA GLN A 9 16.79 -5.91 5.65
C GLN A 9 18.04 -5.60 6.50
N PRO A 10 19.24 -5.68 5.92
CA PRO A 10 20.50 -5.61 6.69
C PRO A 10 20.76 -4.24 7.34
N GLU A 11 20.34 -3.14 6.69
CA GLU A 11 20.52 -1.80 7.23
C GLU A 11 19.71 -1.56 8.50
N LEU A 12 18.55 -2.23 8.61
CA LEU A 12 17.66 -2.14 9.77
C LEU A 12 17.86 -3.28 10.76
N GLY A 13 18.60 -4.34 10.38
CA GLY A 13 18.79 -5.54 11.19
C GLY A 13 17.50 -6.27 11.50
N LYS A 14 16.52 -6.23 10.59
CA LYS A 14 15.17 -6.78 10.79
C LYS A 14 14.82 -7.83 9.77
N TYR A 15 14.09 -8.83 10.22
CA TYR A 15 13.39 -9.80 9.37
C TYR A 15 11.93 -9.36 9.25
N TYR A 16 11.44 -9.26 8.04
CA TYR A 16 10.04 -8.94 7.76
C TYR A 16 9.33 -10.18 7.24
N LEU A 17 8.22 -10.52 7.86
CA LEU A 17 7.34 -11.61 7.43
C LEU A 17 6.13 -10.99 6.72
N PHE A 18 6.01 -11.28 5.44
CA PHE A 18 4.86 -10.93 4.61
C PHE A 18 3.95 -12.15 4.53
N THR A 19 2.68 -11.97 4.74
CA THR A 19 1.68 -13.03 4.69
C THR A 19 0.42 -12.56 4.01
N SER A 20 -0.29 -13.49 3.38
CA SER A 20 -1.53 -13.20 2.67
C SER A 20 -2.74 -13.66 3.48
N TYR A 21 -3.73 -12.80 3.56
CA TYR A 21 -4.93 -12.96 4.37
C TYR A 21 -6.19 -12.86 3.51
N ASP A 22 -7.29 -13.39 4.02
CA ASP A 22 -8.64 -13.30 3.51
C ASP A 22 -8.91 -14.06 2.20
N PRO A 23 -10.14 -14.02 1.66
CA PRO A 23 -10.52 -14.77 0.47
C PRO A 23 -9.79 -14.39 -0.80
N LEU A 24 -9.18 -15.37 -1.45
CA LEU A 24 -8.32 -15.27 -2.64
C LEU A 24 -8.89 -14.41 -3.77
N MET A 25 -10.19 -14.52 -4.05
CA MET A 25 -10.82 -13.90 -5.22
C MET A 25 -11.30 -12.47 -4.96
N THR A 26 -11.36 -12.06 -3.71
CA THR A 26 -11.99 -10.80 -3.30
C THR A 26 -11.07 -9.97 -2.39
N THR A 27 -11.20 -10.11 -1.09
CA THR A 27 -10.53 -9.27 -0.09
C THR A 27 -9.09 -9.65 0.22
N TYR A 28 -8.50 -10.56 -0.55
CA TYR A 28 -7.13 -11.03 -0.40
C TYR A 28 -6.13 -9.86 -0.32
N ASN A 29 -5.34 -9.84 0.74
CA ASN A 29 -4.47 -8.73 1.09
C ASN A 29 -3.12 -9.22 1.63
N VAL A 30 -2.09 -8.40 1.54
CA VAL A 30 -0.76 -8.66 2.12
C VAL A 30 -0.60 -7.84 3.37
N ARG A 31 -0.25 -8.51 4.46
CA ARG A 31 0.14 -7.88 5.73
C ARG A 31 1.58 -8.18 6.06
N VAL A 32 2.20 -7.32 6.88
CA VAL A 32 3.59 -7.47 7.25
C VAL A 32 3.78 -7.34 8.76
N ALA A 33 4.70 -8.15 9.28
CA ALA A 33 5.19 -8.08 10.65
C ALA A 33 6.73 -8.12 10.63
N TYR A 34 7.39 -7.74 11.71
CA TYR A 34 8.84 -7.84 11.79
C TYR A 34 9.34 -8.54 13.05
N SER A 35 10.58 -9.01 12.99
CA SER A 35 11.30 -9.58 14.11
C SER A 35 12.80 -9.24 14.04
N GLY A 36 13.49 -9.29 15.18
CA GLY A 36 14.94 -9.29 15.22
C GLY A 36 15.58 -10.66 14.93
N SER A 37 14.77 -11.72 14.77
CA SER A 37 15.21 -13.10 14.50
C SER A 37 14.38 -13.71 13.39
N PRO A 38 14.95 -14.57 12.52
CA PRO A 38 14.18 -15.28 11.50
C PRO A 38 13.16 -16.25 12.07
N GLU A 39 13.31 -16.64 13.33
CA GLU A 39 12.41 -17.55 14.04
C GLU A 39 11.28 -16.83 14.78
N GLY A 40 11.27 -15.49 14.75
CA GLY A 40 10.33 -14.64 15.48
C GLY A 40 10.74 -14.39 16.94
N PRO A 41 9.82 -13.94 17.83
CA PRO A 41 8.43 -13.64 17.47
C PRO A 41 8.32 -12.49 16.46
N PHE A 42 7.34 -12.58 15.57
CA PHE A 42 7.02 -11.50 14.65
C PHE A 42 5.91 -10.64 15.24
N VAL A 43 6.13 -9.33 15.26
CA VAL A 43 5.20 -8.36 15.83
C VAL A 43 4.67 -7.42 14.76
N ASP A 44 3.42 -6.98 14.95
CA ASP A 44 2.76 -6.01 14.10
C ASP A 44 3.14 -4.56 14.44
N PHE A 45 2.46 -3.58 13.84
CA PHE A 45 2.70 -2.14 14.04
C PHE A 45 2.56 -1.70 15.50
N TYR A 46 1.72 -2.37 16.28
CA TYR A 46 1.48 -2.07 17.68
C TYR A 46 2.39 -2.86 18.63
N GLY A 47 3.24 -3.74 18.09
CA GLY A 47 4.13 -4.61 18.87
C GLY A 47 3.45 -5.87 19.39
N GLU A 48 2.26 -6.19 18.89
CA GLU A 48 1.53 -7.42 19.22
C GLU A 48 2.08 -8.61 18.42
N ASP A 49 2.25 -9.76 19.07
CA ASP A 49 2.63 -10.99 18.36
C ASP A 49 1.51 -11.39 17.39
N ILE A 50 1.85 -11.56 16.11
CA ILE A 50 0.86 -11.90 15.07
C ILE A 50 0.17 -13.25 15.27
N LYS A 51 0.64 -14.07 16.21
CA LYS A 51 -0.07 -15.28 16.64
C LYS A 51 -1.28 -14.97 17.52
N ASP A 52 -1.27 -13.83 18.19
CA ASP A 52 -2.26 -13.44 19.19
C ASP A 52 -3.26 -12.43 18.65
N THR A 53 -3.04 -11.90 17.44
CA THR A 53 -3.92 -10.95 16.76
C THR A 53 -4.36 -11.42 15.38
N THR A 54 -5.58 -11.09 15.00
CA THR A 54 -6.12 -11.34 13.66
C THR A 54 -6.13 -10.07 12.80
N ASN A 55 -5.90 -8.91 13.43
CA ASN A 55 -6.04 -7.57 12.81
C ASN A 55 -4.70 -6.87 12.69
N ASN A 56 -3.65 -7.63 12.43
CA ASN A 56 -2.31 -7.05 12.33
C ASN A 56 -2.17 -6.09 11.14
N VAL A 57 -1.52 -4.99 11.40
CA VAL A 57 -1.13 -3.96 10.42
C VAL A 57 0.40 -3.82 10.43
N PRO A 58 1.05 -3.33 9.38
CA PRO A 58 0.45 -2.71 8.18
C PRO A 58 -0.16 -3.72 7.21
N ILE A 59 -1.21 -3.25 6.49
CA ILE A 59 -1.71 -3.91 5.28
C ILE A 59 -1.06 -3.20 4.09
N LEU A 60 -0.26 -3.90 3.31
CA LEU A 60 0.51 -3.32 2.22
C LEU A 60 -0.30 -3.21 0.93
N THR A 61 -1.09 -4.23 0.64
CA THR A 61 -2.03 -4.27 -0.48
C THR A 61 -3.35 -4.85 -0.02
N ALA A 62 -4.44 -4.32 -0.54
CA ALA A 62 -5.79 -4.84 -0.39
C ALA A 62 -6.56 -4.45 -1.66
N PRO A 63 -7.79 -4.91 -1.86
CA PRO A 63 -8.60 -4.42 -2.97
C PRO A 63 -8.69 -2.90 -2.98
N TYR A 64 -8.46 -2.30 -4.14
CA TYR A 64 -8.44 -0.84 -4.27
C TYR A 64 -8.97 -0.39 -5.63
N ARG A 65 -9.34 0.89 -5.72
CA ARG A 65 -9.79 1.50 -6.95
C ARG A 65 -9.41 2.98 -7.02
N PHE A 66 -8.64 3.33 -8.05
CA PHE A 66 -8.50 4.70 -8.52
C PHE A 66 -9.69 5.08 -9.40
N GLU A 67 -9.95 6.37 -9.59
CA GLU A 67 -11.00 6.83 -10.47
C GLU A 67 -10.79 6.36 -11.91
N ASN A 68 -11.89 6.26 -12.65
CA ASN A 68 -11.92 5.80 -14.04
C ASN A 68 -11.42 4.37 -14.29
N HIS A 69 -11.20 3.59 -13.23
CA HIS A 69 -10.79 2.19 -13.31
C HIS A 69 -11.76 1.31 -12.52
N PRO A 70 -12.07 0.09 -12.96
CA PRO A 70 -12.96 -0.82 -12.21
C PRO A 70 -12.34 -1.29 -10.88
N GLY A 71 -11.04 -1.14 -10.72
CA GLY A 71 -10.30 -1.50 -9.53
C GLY A 71 -9.73 -2.92 -9.57
N TRP A 72 -8.95 -3.22 -8.56
CA TRP A 72 -8.27 -4.49 -8.36
C TRP A 72 -8.78 -5.20 -7.12
N ALA A 73 -8.93 -6.52 -7.24
CA ALA A 73 -9.28 -7.44 -6.17
C ALA A 73 -8.18 -8.50 -6.01
N GLY A 74 -8.20 -9.26 -4.94
CA GLY A 74 -7.32 -10.40 -4.77
C GLY A 74 -5.82 -10.06 -4.83
N THR A 75 -5.42 -8.91 -4.28
CA THR A 75 -4.09 -8.31 -4.45
C THR A 75 -3.08 -8.84 -3.43
N ALA A 76 -2.80 -10.14 -3.45
CA ALA A 76 -1.88 -10.78 -2.52
C ALA A 76 -1.12 -11.96 -3.14
N HIS A 77 -0.70 -12.95 -2.34
CA HIS A 77 0.20 -14.04 -2.70
C HIS A 77 1.55 -13.50 -3.19
N CYS A 78 2.22 -12.77 -2.31
CA CYS A 78 3.42 -12.04 -2.70
C CYS A 78 4.69 -12.88 -2.66
N GLY A 79 5.67 -12.49 -3.47
CA GLY A 79 7.08 -12.84 -3.37
C GLY A 79 7.91 -11.57 -3.30
N LEU A 80 9.07 -11.63 -2.67
CA LEU A 80 9.97 -10.48 -2.48
C LEU A 80 11.24 -10.65 -3.32
N ILE A 81 11.71 -9.56 -3.92
CA ILE A 81 12.92 -9.51 -4.72
C ILE A 81 13.82 -8.42 -4.17
N ASP A 82 15.04 -8.79 -3.79
CA ASP A 82 16.14 -7.84 -3.59
C ASP A 82 16.87 -7.70 -4.93
N ALA A 83 16.87 -6.51 -5.50
CA ALA A 83 17.53 -6.23 -6.78
C ALA A 83 19.07 -6.10 -6.63
N GLY A 84 19.60 -6.09 -5.42
CA GLY A 84 21.04 -6.00 -5.13
C GLY A 84 21.64 -4.60 -5.28
N ASP A 85 20.83 -3.61 -5.62
CA ASP A 85 21.23 -2.20 -5.79
C ASP A 85 20.55 -1.25 -4.76
N GLY A 86 20.01 -1.83 -3.69
CA GLY A 86 19.28 -1.13 -2.64
C GLY A 86 17.79 -0.97 -2.92
N ARG A 87 17.31 -1.47 -4.05
CA ARG A 87 15.88 -1.51 -4.39
C ARG A 87 15.29 -2.88 -4.07
N TYR A 88 14.06 -2.85 -3.62
CA TYR A 88 13.29 -4.04 -3.30
C TYR A 88 11.97 -4.01 -4.05
N PHE A 89 11.50 -5.18 -4.45
CA PHE A 89 10.23 -5.30 -5.17
C PHE A 89 9.38 -6.39 -4.54
N MET A 90 8.08 -6.16 -4.54
CA MET A 90 7.07 -7.15 -4.23
C MET A 90 6.35 -7.53 -5.52
N VAL A 91 6.36 -8.82 -5.83
CA VAL A 91 5.52 -9.39 -6.90
C VAL A 91 4.29 -10.01 -6.24
N HIS A 92 3.12 -9.80 -6.83
CA HIS A 92 1.89 -10.38 -6.33
C HIS A 92 0.86 -10.53 -7.44
N GLN A 93 -0.18 -11.31 -7.23
CA GLN A 93 -1.30 -11.32 -8.14
C GLN A 93 -2.21 -10.11 -7.94
N GLY A 94 -2.91 -9.70 -8.99
CA GLY A 94 -4.05 -8.79 -8.95
C GLY A 94 -5.13 -9.32 -9.88
N ARG A 95 -6.39 -9.05 -9.56
CA ARG A 95 -7.54 -9.49 -10.34
C ARG A 95 -8.38 -8.28 -10.71
N LEU A 96 -8.62 -8.09 -11.99
CA LEU A 96 -9.44 -6.97 -12.47
C LEU A 96 -10.88 -7.15 -11.99
N SER A 97 -11.39 -6.16 -11.25
CA SER A 97 -12.77 -6.17 -10.78
C SER A 97 -13.72 -5.72 -11.90
N PRO A 98 -14.95 -6.26 -12.00
CA PRO A 98 -15.51 -7.35 -11.20
C PRO A 98 -15.17 -8.75 -11.73
N GLN A 99 -14.48 -8.85 -12.87
CA GLN A 99 -14.13 -10.11 -13.53
C GLN A 99 -12.91 -10.77 -12.93
N ASN A 100 -12.97 -11.09 -11.66
CA ASN A 100 -11.86 -11.51 -10.81
C ASN A 100 -11.39 -12.97 -10.99
N GLN A 101 -11.79 -13.65 -12.05
CA GLN A 101 -11.39 -15.06 -12.27
C GLN A 101 -9.96 -15.21 -12.80
N LEU A 102 -9.50 -14.25 -13.60
CA LEU A 102 -8.14 -14.23 -14.10
C LEU A 102 -7.26 -13.36 -13.21
N MET A 103 -5.99 -13.70 -13.12
CA MET A 103 -5.01 -12.93 -12.38
C MET A 103 -3.93 -12.38 -13.30
N ASP A 104 -3.53 -11.15 -13.01
CA ASP A 104 -2.38 -10.49 -13.61
C ASP A 104 -1.24 -10.42 -12.61
N LEU A 105 0.00 -10.49 -13.10
CA LEU A 105 1.17 -10.25 -12.28
C LEU A 105 1.35 -8.75 -12.06
N HIS A 106 1.38 -8.37 -10.78
CA HIS A 106 1.76 -7.03 -10.37
C HIS A 106 3.17 -7.03 -9.80
N VAL A 107 3.94 -6.01 -10.14
CA VAL A 107 5.24 -5.72 -9.53
C VAL A 107 5.15 -4.35 -8.90
N ARG A 108 5.50 -4.21 -7.64
CA ARG A 108 5.52 -2.94 -6.90
C ARG A 108 6.89 -2.73 -6.29
N GLU A 109 7.38 -1.51 -6.34
CA GLU A 109 8.57 -1.15 -5.59
C GLU A 109 8.26 -1.08 -4.09
N VAL A 110 9.18 -1.59 -3.26
CA VAL A 110 9.07 -1.60 -1.80
C VAL A 110 10.00 -0.53 -1.25
N PHE A 111 9.47 0.33 -0.43
CA PHE A 111 10.20 1.36 0.29
C PHE A 111 10.17 1.08 1.79
N PHE A 112 11.08 1.70 2.54
CA PHE A 112 11.06 1.63 4.00
C PHE A 112 10.81 3.02 4.57
N THR A 113 9.80 3.13 5.43
CA THR A 113 9.52 4.37 6.16
C THR A 113 10.67 4.73 7.10
N VAL A 114 10.70 5.95 7.60
CA VAL A 114 11.72 6.40 8.57
C VAL A 114 11.74 5.55 9.85
N ASN A 115 10.63 4.89 10.18
CA ASN A 115 10.51 3.97 11.32
C ASN A 115 10.84 2.51 10.94
N GLY A 116 11.23 2.29 9.69
CA GLY A 116 11.65 1.00 9.18
C GLY A 116 10.52 0.04 8.85
N TRP A 117 9.29 0.50 8.63
CA TRP A 117 8.21 -0.33 8.11
C TRP A 117 8.26 -0.35 6.58
N PRO A 118 8.11 -1.51 5.94
CA PRO A 118 7.97 -1.58 4.50
C PRO A 118 6.62 -1.01 4.07
N VAL A 119 6.61 -0.34 2.93
CA VAL A 119 5.44 0.16 2.22
C VAL A 119 5.65 -0.07 0.74
N VAL A 120 4.59 -0.15 -0.04
CA VAL A 120 4.68 -0.44 -1.48
C VAL A 120 4.15 0.71 -2.33
N SER A 121 4.66 0.81 -3.55
CA SER A 121 4.15 1.73 -4.55
C SER A 121 2.64 1.58 -4.76
N PRO A 122 1.86 2.66 -4.87
CA PRO A 122 0.43 2.60 -5.20
C PRO A 122 0.17 2.06 -6.61
N GLU A 123 1.12 2.26 -7.52
CA GLU A 123 1.05 1.81 -8.90
C GLU A 123 2.04 0.67 -9.18
N ARG A 124 1.76 -0.09 -10.23
CA ARG A 124 2.66 -1.12 -10.74
C ARG A 124 3.95 -0.48 -11.26
N TYR A 125 5.06 -1.14 -11.05
CA TYR A 125 6.37 -0.68 -11.49
C TYR A 125 6.45 -0.58 -13.02
N ALA A 126 6.86 0.57 -13.53
CA ALA A 126 6.99 0.87 -14.96
C ALA A 126 8.43 1.14 -15.41
N GLY A 127 9.41 1.01 -14.52
CA GLY A 127 10.80 1.35 -14.83
C GLY A 127 11.06 2.85 -14.95
N THR A 128 10.19 3.70 -14.38
CA THR A 128 10.35 5.14 -14.39
C THR A 128 11.65 5.55 -13.71
N ALA A 129 12.41 6.43 -14.34
CA ALA A 129 13.69 6.88 -13.82
C ALA A 129 13.50 7.68 -12.51
N PRO A 130 14.28 7.39 -11.47
CA PRO A 130 14.23 8.15 -10.23
C PRO A 130 14.59 9.62 -10.47
N ARG A 131 13.83 10.53 -9.86
CA ARG A 131 14.13 11.96 -9.84
C ARG A 131 13.70 12.59 -8.52
N SER A 132 14.27 13.75 -8.20
CA SER A 132 13.85 14.55 -7.05
C SER A 132 12.81 15.59 -7.49
N PHE A 133 11.98 15.99 -6.54
CA PHE A 133 10.90 16.95 -6.73
C PHE A 133 11.10 18.17 -5.85
N THR A 134 10.53 19.29 -6.28
CA THR A 134 10.36 20.51 -5.50
C THR A 134 8.97 20.55 -4.88
N LYS A 135 8.69 21.52 -4.01
CA LYS A 135 7.34 21.69 -3.46
C LYS A 135 6.32 22.07 -4.57
N GLU A 136 6.76 22.83 -5.53
CA GLU A 136 5.94 23.27 -6.67
C GLU A 136 5.51 22.11 -7.56
N ASP A 137 6.36 21.08 -7.70
CA ASP A 137 6.01 19.87 -8.46
C ASP A 137 4.85 19.08 -7.84
N LEU A 138 4.58 19.26 -6.55
CA LEU A 138 3.53 18.55 -5.84
C LEU A 138 2.20 19.31 -5.83
N VAL A 139 2.19 20.57 -6.20
CA VAL A 139 0.95 21.36 -6.31
C VAL A 139 0.09 20.80 -7.41
N GLY A 140 -1.20 20.60 -7.15
CA GLY A 140 -2.16 20.09 -8.13
C GLY A 140 -3.12 19.05 -7.57
N GLU A 141 -3.81 18.35 -8.47
CA GLU A 141 -4.82 17.34 -8.11
C GLU A 141 -4.19 15.98 -7.83
N TRP A 142 -4.67 15.33 -6.80
CA TRP A 142 -4.23 14.01 -6.35
C TRP A 142 -5.40 13.09 -6.06
N GLU A 143 -5.23 11.83 -6.35
CA GLU A 143 -6.05 10.76 -5.80
C GLU A 143 -5.33 10.12 -4.62
N ILE A 144 -5.99 10.04 -3.46
CA ILE A 144 -5.44 9.42 -2.25
C ILE A 144 -6.28 8.21 -1.86
N ILE A 145 -5.61 7.10 -1.60
CA ILE A 145 -6.21 5.88 -1.05
C ILE A 145 -5.62 5.64 0.34
N ARG A 146 -6.48 5.32 1.31
CA ARG A 146 -6.08 4.77 2.61
C ARG A 146 -6.52 3.30 2.64
N ILE A 147 -5.55 2.40 2.79
CA ILE A 147 -5.82 0.96 2.91
C ILE A 147 -6.06 0.65 4.38
N GLN A 148 -7.31 0.49 4.71
CA GLN A 148 -7.78 0.03 6.01
C GLN A 148 -8.10 -1.46 5.95
N GLU A 149 -8.33 -2.06 7.12
CA GLU A 149 -8.77 -3.43 7.20
C GLU A 149 -10.07 -3.62 6.39
N PRO A 150 -10.14 -4.66 5.53
CA PRO A 150 -11.40 -5.01 4.88
C PRO A 150 -12.45 -5.32 5.96
N PRO A 151 -13.72 -4.91 5.80
CA PRO A 151 -14.73 -5.15 6.80
C PRO A 151 -14.85 -6.65 7.10
N LEU A 152 -14.60 -7.01 8.35
CA LEU A 152 -14.61 -8.38 8.89
C LEU A 152 -15.99 -9.06 8.89
N GLU A 153 -17.05 -8.39 8.46
CA GLU A 153 -18.42 -8.89 8.49
C GLU A 153 -18.74 -9.90 7.38
N ARG A 154 -17.85 -10.85 7.16
CA ARG A 154 -18.25 -12.09 6.49
C ARG A 154 -18.04 -13.26 7.43
N SER A 155 -19.09 -13.63 8.15
CA SER A 155 -19.26 -15.03 8.53
C SER A 155 -19.45 -15.82 7.23
N LEU A 156 -18.34 -16.26 6.66
CA LEU A 156 -18.36 -17.09 5.47
C LEU A 156 -18.84 -18.46 5.92
N GLU A 157 -19.96 -18.93 5.39
CA GLU A 157 -20.38 -20.30 5.57
C GLU A 157 -19.27 -21.23 5.04
N ALA A 158 -18.98 -22.29 5.77
CA ALA A 158 -17.94 -23.24 5.40
C ALA A 158 -18.19 -23.77 3.98
N GLY A 159 -17.25 -23.53 3.07
CA GLY A 159 -17.35 -23.91 1.65
C GLY A 159 -17.56 -22.75 0.66
N GLN A 160 -17.96 -21.55 1.10
CA GLN A 160 -18.07 -20.36 0.23
C GLN A 160 -16.75 -19.58 0.10
N ILE A 161 -15.76 -19.93 0.87
CA ILE A 161 -14.58 -19.13 1.21
C ILE A 161 -13.53 -19.04 0.09
N LEU A 162 -13.34 -20.11 -0.67
CA LEU A 162 -12.19 -20.22 -1.57
C LEU A 162 -12.48 -19.85 -3.02
N TRP A 163 -13.73 -19.91 -3.42
CA TRP A 163 -14.16 -19.80 -4.81
C TRP A 163 -15.33 -18.84 -4.98
N GLY A 164 -15.45 -17.86 -4.08
CA GLY A 164 -16.51 -16.85 -4.16
C GLY A 164 -16.57 -16.23 -5.54
N GLU A 165 -17.44 -16.75 -6.40
CA GLU A 165 -17.87 -16.04 -7.59
C GLU A 165 -18.63 -14.81 -7.11
N GLY A 166 -18.21 -13.65 -7.54
CA GLY A 166 -18.97 -12.43 -7.27
C GLY A 166 -18.08 -11.19 -7.17
N ASP A 167 -18.71 -10.12 -7.51
CA ASP A 167 -18.12 -8.79 -7.38
C ASP A 167 -17.82 -8.46 -5.93
N LEU A 168 -16.76 -7.67 -5.73
CA LEU A 168 -16.53 -7.00 -4.46
C LEU A 168 -17.77 -6.18 -4.11
N ARG A 169 -18.27 -6.33 -2.89
CA ARG A 169 -19.40 -5.52 -2.42
C ARG A 169 -18.94 -4.08 -2.21
N ASN A 170 -19.88 -3.15 -2.22
CA ASN A 170 -19.60 -1.76 -1.84
C ASN A 170 -18.95 -1.73 -0.47
N GLY A 171 -17.77 -1.08 -0.37
CA GLY A 171 -16.98 -0.99 0.85
C GLY A 171 -15.87 -2.04 1.00
N GLU A 172 -15.75 -3.02 0.10
CA GLU A 172 -14.66 -4.00 0.13
C GLU A 172 -13.41 -3.55 -0.65
N GLN A 173 -13.51 -2.48 -1.46
CA GLN A 173 -12.37 -1.82 -2.09
C GLN A 173 -12.06 -0.52 -1.35
N ALA A 174 -10.78 -0.25 -1.13
CA ALA A 174 -10.32 1.06 -0.76
C ALA A 174 -10.47 2.00 -1.98
N LEU A 175 -11.31 3.01 -1.85
CA LEU A 175 -11.60 3.96 -2.93
C LEU A 175 -10.70 5.18 -2.81
N SER A 176 -10.26 5.70 -3.95
CA SER A 176 -9.57 6.98 -3.98
C SER A 176 -10.52 8.14 -3.66
N ALA A 177 -9.95 9.16 -3.03
CA ALA A 177 -10.58 10.46 -2.86
C ALA A 177 -9.71 11.52 -3.53
N ARG A 178 -10.33 12.44 -4.27
CA ARG A 178 -9.64 13.58 -4.85
C ARG A 178 -9.36 14.65 -3.80
N VAL A 179 -8.15 15.15 -3.85
CA VAL A 179 -7.72 16.31 -3.08
C VAL A 179 -6.86 17.22 -3.96
N VAL A 180 -6.77 18.50 -3.60
CA VAL A 180 -5.87 19.45 -4.24
C VAL A 180 -4.83 19.88 -3.23
N LEU A 181 -3.55 19.66 -3.54
CA LEU A 181 -2.45 20.25 -2.80
C LEU A 181 -2.23 21.67 -3.32
N GLU A 182 -2.67 22.67 -2.55
CA GLU A 182 -2.59 24.08 -2.95
C GLU A 182 -1.19 24.66 -2.71
N ALA A 183 -0.81 25.64 -3.53
CA ALA A 183 0.51 26.29 -3.43
C ALA A 183 0.76 26.99 -2.09
N ASP A 184 -0.29 27.41 -1.40
CA ASP A 184 -0.21 28.02 -0.08
C ASP A 184 -0.01 27.01 1.07
N GLY A 185 -0.02 25.70 0.76
CA GLY A 185 0.14 24.62 1.73
C GLY A 185 -1.17 24.10 2.31
N SER A 186 -2.32 24.52 1.78
CA SER A 186 -3.61 23.96 2.16
C SER A 186 -3.96 22.70 1.33
N VAL A 187 -4.78 21.81 1.91
CA VAL A 187 -5.38 20.64 1.27
C VAL A 187 -6.74 20.37 1.90
N GLY A 188 -7.81 20.90 1.29
CA GLY A 188 -9.12 20.94 1.93
C GLY A 188 -9.07 21.66 3.28
N ASP A 189 -9.55 21.00 4.35
CA ASP A 189 -9.50 21.52 5.73
C ASP A 189 -8.17 21.20 6.46
N ALA A 190 -7.21 20.59 5.75
CA ALA A 190 -5.91 20.20 6.26
C ALA A 190 -4.79 21.10 5.70
N THR A 191 -3.56 20.85 6.12
CA THR A 191 -2.36 21.48 5.55
C THR A 191 -1.36 20.44 5.10
N TRP A 192 -0.49 20.80 4.16
CA TRP A 192 0.60 19.95 3.74
C TRP A 192 1.93 20.69 3.70
N ASP A 193 3.00 19.92 3.90
CA ASP A 193 4.38 20.42 3.77
C ASP A 193 5.26 19.34 3.16
N PHE A 194 6.33 19.78 2.48
CA PHE A 194 7.24 18.89 1.79
C PHE A 194 8.69 19.16 2.17
N ASN A 195 9.34 18.14 2.69
CA ASN A 195 10.77 18.18 2.93
C ASN A 195 11.54 17.82 1.66
N VAL A 196 11.94 18.81 0.90
CA VAL A 196 12.64 18.67 -0.38
C VAL A 196 13.93 17.83 -0.26
N LYS A 197 14.69 17.97 0.84
CA LYS A 197 15.95 17.24 1.00
C LYS A 197 15.74 15.73 1.24
N LYS A 198 14.65 15.37 1.92
CA LYS A 198 14.32 13.98 2.24
C LYS A 198 13.31 13.38 1.29
N GLN A 199 12.71 14.19 0.41
CA GLN A 199 11.62 13.79 -0.48
C GLN A 199 10.43 13.19 0.30
N LEU A 200 10.04 13.84 1.41
CA LEU A 200 9.00 13.39 2.30
C LEU A 200 7.88 14.42 2.40
N LEU A 201 6.65 13.99 2.12
CA LEU A 201 5.42 14.74 2.28
C LEU A 201 4.82 14.50 3.67
N THR A 202 4.27 15.55 4.27
CA THR A 202 3.44 15.48 5.48
C THR A 202 2.09 16.13 5.20
N ILE A 203 1.01 15.48 5.61
CA ILE A 203 -0.35 16.01 5.57
C ILE A 203 -0.85 16.09 7.02
N LYS A 204 -1.30 17.27 7.45
CA LYS A 204 -1.78 17.53 8.82
C LYS A 204 -3.26 17.84 8.81
N THR A 205 -4.03 16.95 9.39
CA THR A 205 -5.47 17.15 9.58
C THR A 205 -5.76 17.65 10.99
N ALA A 206 -7.01 17.94 11.29
CA ALA A 206 -7.43 18.34 12.65
C ALA A 206 -7.26 17.21 13.68
N THR A 207 -7.20 15.96 13.24
CA THR A 207 -7.22 14.76 14.10
C THR A 207 -5.93 13.97 14.08
N GLU A 208 -5.12 14.09 13.02
CA GLU A 208 -3.87 13.34 12.87
C GLU A 208 -2.87 14.03 11.95
N ASP A 209 -1.60 13.70 12.14
CA ASP A 209 -0.51 14.04 11.24
C ASP A 209 -0.09 12.77 10.48
N ILE A 210 -0.25 12.75 9.16
CA ILE A 210 0.28 11.69 8.28
C ILE A 210 1.67 12.13 7.83
N ASN A 211 2.69 11.58 8.47
CA ASN A 211 4.05 12.05 8.34
C ASN A 211 4.91 11.12 7.46
N ASN A 212 5.90 11.74 6.80
CA ASN A 212 6.96 11.00 6.12
C ASN A 212 6.46 10.10 4.98
N LEU A 213 5.45 10.55 4.23
CA LEU A 213 5.04 9.92 2.99
C LEU A 213 6.17 10.07 1.95
N ILE A 214 6.63 8.97 1.40
CA ILE A 214 7.77 8.91 0.47
C ILE A 214 7.28 9.30 -0.92
N ILE A 215 7.89 10.35 -1.50
CA ILE A 215 7.57 10.84 -2.85
C ILE A 215 8.54 10.23 -3.86
N PHE A 216 8.02 9.77 -4.99
CA PHE A 216 8.82 9.21 -6.08
C PHE A 216 8.12 9.33 -7.43
N ALA A 217 8.90 9.18 -8.52
CA ALA A 217 8.36 9.15 -9.87
C ALA A 217 7.75 7.77 -10.17
N GLY A 218 6.63 7.76 -10.87
CA GLY A 218 5.95 6.53 -11.28
C GLY A 218 5.14 6.71 -12.55
N HIS A 219 4.27 5.76 -12.81
CA HIS A 219 3.39 5.73 -13.98
C HIS A 219 1.95 5.53 -13.53
N ASP A 220 1.07 6.37 -14.02
CA ASP A 220 -0.38 6.23 -13.88
C ASP A 220 -0.87 5.29 -14.98
N TRP A 221 -1.17 4.05 -14.61
CA TRP A 221 -1.61 3.03 -15.56
C TRP A 221 -3.06 3.21 -16.03
N GLU A 222 -3.86 3.96 -15.29
CA GLU A 222 -5.23 4.29 -15.67
C GLU A 222 -5.28 5.35 -16.77
N ASN A 223 -4.32 6.29 -16.76
CA ASN A 223 -4.22 7.40 -17.71
C ASN A 223 -3.01 7.29 -18.66
N GLU A 224 -2.23 6.21 -18.55
CA GLU A 224 -1.06 5.91 -19.41
C GLU A 224 -0.02 7.06 -19.46
N THR A 225 0.28 7.68 -18.33
CA THR A 225 1.21 8.80 -18.24
C THR A 225 2.19 8.67 -17.08
N GLU A 226 3.36 9.30 -17.21
CA GLU A 226 4.25 9.45 -16.06
C GLU A 226 3.61 10.39 -15.03
N THR A 227 3.79 10.06 -13.75
CA THR A 227 3.22 10.85 -12.67
C THR A 227 4.11 10.85 -11.43
N ILE A 228 3.70 11.59 -10.42
CA ILE A 228 4.28 11.61 -9.09
C ILE A 228 3.41 10.75 -8.18
N LEU A 229 4.07 9.87 -7.44
CA LEU A 229 3.42 8.97 -6.49
C LEU A 229 3.92 9.24 -5.08
N PHE A 230 3.11 8.87 -4.09
CA PHE A 230 3.59 8.73 -2.73
C PHE A 230 3.04 7.48 -2.04
N THR A 231 3.80 7.01 -1.05
CA THR A 231 3.41 5.91 -0.17
C THR A 231 3.93 6.13 1.24
N GLY A 232 3.22 5.61 2.22
CA GLY A 232 3.62 5.67 3.62
C GLY A 232 2.57 5.04 4.52
N LEU A 233 2.71 5.31 5.83
CA LEU A 233 1.75 4.86 6.85
C LEU A 233 1.20 6.06 7.62
N ASP A 234 -0.06 5.97 8.00
CA ASP A 234 -0.65 6.87 8.99
C ASP A 234 -0.27 6.48 10.43
N ALA A 235 -0.79 7.23 11.41
CA ALA A 235 -0.52 6.98 12.82
C ALA A 235 -1.08 5.65 13.35
N GLN A 236 -2.02 5.04 12.63
CA GLN A 236 -2.64 3.76 12.93
C GLN A 236 -1.98 2.59 12.18
N GLY A 237 -0.94 2.86 11.37
CA GLY A 237 -0.27 1.83 10.57
C GLY A 237 -1.02 1.45 9.30
N HIS A 238 -2.01 2.23 8.87
CA HIS A 238 -2.66 2.03 7.58
C HIS A 238 -1.80 2.56 6.44
N SER A 239 -1.71 1.83 5.34
CA SER A 239 -1.03 2.33 4.15
C SER A 239 -1.79 3.49 3.52
N VAL A 240 -1.05 4.56 3.22
CA VAL A 240 -1.59 5.74 2.54
C VAL A 240 -0.85 5.88 1.21
N TRP A 241 -1.61 5.83 0.14
CA TRP A 241 -1.15 5.94 -1.23
C TRP A 241 -1.63 7.23 -1.86
N GLY A 242 -0.81 7.80 -2.72
CA GLY A 242 -1.22 8.96 -3.51
C GLY A 242 -0.67 8.91 -4.92
N LYS A 243 -1.48 9.44 -5.83
CA LYS A 243 -1.18 9.58 -7.24
C LYS A 243 -1.60 10.98 -7.71
N ARG A 244 -0.66 11.73 -8.30
CA ARG A 244 -0.96 13.01 -8.95
C ARG A 244 -1.64 12.76 -10.29
N ILE A 245 -2.71 13.50 -10.61
CA ILE A 245 -3.57 13.23 -11.77
C ILE A 245 -3.68 14.40 -12.77
N ASP A 246 -2.94 15.48 -12.56
CA ASP A 246 -2.90 16.67 -13.46
C ASP A 246 -1.49 16.98 -14.00
#